data_3d05138ecfe81b027d07f7af543405ec
#
_entry.id   3d05138ecfe81b027d07f7af543405ec
#
_cell.length_a   1.000
_cell.length_b   1.000
_cell.length_c   1.000
_cell.angle_alpha   90.00
_cell.angle_beta   90.00
_cell.angle_gamma   90.00
#
_symmetry.space_group_name_H-M   'P 1'
#
loop_
_entity.id
_entity.type
_entity.pdbx_description
1 polymer ?
#
loop_
_entity_poly.entity_id
_entity_poly.type
_entity_poly.pdbx_seq_one_letter_code
_entity_poly.pdbx_strand_id
1 'polypeptide(L)'
;MTTNEIRKDFPILENLNIAYLDSGATTQKPMQVIEAVTNYYKQSNANPHRGAYDLSIAATRVYDESKEKVAKFINAKSPNEIIYTRNATESLNLIANSYGMQNVTKNDKILISIMEHHSNLVTWQNVCKKTGATLEYMYTNENYELSDEEINSKIVPGVKIVAVTQVSNVLGTINDVKKIAKRAHEVGAIIVVDAAQSAPHMKIDIQDLDADFLVFSGHKMLAPMGIGVLYGKEEILNKMEPFNLGGDMIEYVYEQETTYAEPPMKFEAGTQNVNGAVGLSAAIDYLENIGMENVEKIEAELLQYAYEELTKLDFIQIYGPTNLEKRAAVIAFNVKNVHPHDVSTILNNVGVCIRSGHHCAQPLHRKLKMESTCRASFYIYNTKQDIDRLINGLKEVQKIFSKYM
;
A
#
# COMPACT_ATOMS: atom_id res chain seq x y z
N MET A 1 -18.16 13.61 -9.71
CA MET A 1 -18.71 13.64 -8.33
C MET A 1 -17.92 14.64 -7.50
N THR A 2 -18.60 15.44 -6.70
CA THR A 2 -17.95 16.34 -5.72
C THR A 2 -17.58 15.57 -4.45
N THR A 3 -16.62 16.06 -3.67
CA THR A 3 -16.22 15.43 -2.40
C THR A 3 -17.41 15.27 -1.43
N ASN A 4 -18.34 16.23 -1.39
CA ASN A 4 -19.52 16.15 -0.55
C ASN A 4 -20.52 15.07 -1.00
N GLU A 5 -20.61 14.78 -2.30
CA GLU A 5 -21.40 13.65 -2.81
C GLU A 5 -20.74 12.33 -2.46
N ILE A 6 -19.43 12.22 -2.70
CA ILE A 6 -18.62 11.03 -2.35
C ILE A 6 -18.73 10.70 -0.86
N ARG A 7 -18.60 11.69 0.04
CA ARG A 7 -18.64 11.48 1.50
C ARG A 7 -19.92 10.81 1.98
N LYS A 8 -21.07 11.05 1.35
CA LYS A 8 -22.37 10.45 1.71
C LYS A 8 -22.41 8.93 1.50
N ASP A 9 -21.53 8.39 0.63
CA ASP A 9 -21.42 6.96 0.42
C ASP A 9 -20.75 6.23 1.59
N PHE A 10 -20.15 6.96 2.53
CA PHE A 10 -19.39 6.40 3.67
C PHE A 10 -20.22 6.49 4.97
N PRO A 11 -20.98 5.44 5.33
CA PRO A 11 -21.95 5.51 6.44
C PRO A 11 -21.29 5.82 7.80
N ILE A 12 -20.05 5.40 8.02
CA ILE A 12 -19.35 5.70 9.27
C ILE A 12 -19.08 7.21 9.44
N LEU A 13 -18.84 7.93 8.34
CA LEU A 13 -18.59 9.37 8.37
C LEU A 13 -19.88 10.19 8.49
N GLU A 14 -21.00 9.64 8.03
CA GLU A 14 -22.32 10.21 8.24
C GLU A 14 -22.83 9.98 9.68
N ASN A 15 -22.53 8.79 10.25
CA ASN A 15 -22.96 8.42 11.59
C ASN A 15 -22.13 9.05 12.71
N LEU A 16 -20.86 9.36 12.43
CA LEU A 16 -19.92 9.91 13.41
C LEU A 16 -19.46 11.30 12.98
N ASN A 17 -19.56 12.25 13.88
CA ASN A 17 -19.05 13.61 13.62
C ASN A 17 -17.53 13.67 13.81
N ILE A 18 -16.77 13.02 12.93
CA ILE A 18 -15.31 12.95 12.97
C ILE A 18 -14.67 13.47 11.69
N ALA A 19 -13.47 14.02 11.83
CA ALA A 19 -12.53 14.24 10.74
C ALA A 19 -11.56 13.05 10.72
N TYR A 20 -11.83 12.07 9.84
CA TYR A 20 -10.99 10.87 9.72
C TYR A 20 -9.81 11.13 8.79
N LEU A 21 -8.63 11.38 9.36
CA LEU A 21 -7.39 11.75 8.67
C LEU A 21 -6.30 10.69 8.83
N ASP A 22 -6.68 9.40 8.89
CA ASP A 22 -5.75 8.26 8.98
C ASP A 22 -5.95 7.24 7.85
N SER A 23 -6.31 7.72 6.64
CA SER A 23 -6.53 6.86 5.46
C SER A 23 -5.28 6.07 5.05
N GLY A 24 -4.09 6.59 5.30
CA GLY A 24 -2.83 5.88 5.07
C GLY A 24 -2.62 4.64 5.96
N ALA A 25 -3.41 4.47 7.04
CA ALA A 25 -3.44 3.24 7.84
C ALA A 25 -4.50 2.27 7.31
N THR A 26 -5.73 2.74 7.12
CA THR A 26 -6.84 2.02 6.45
C THR A 26 -7.88 3.04 6.01
N THR A 27 -8.53 2.82 4.87
CA THR A 27 -9.63 3.68 4.40
C THR A 27 -10.95 3.27 5.00
N GLN A 28 -11.93 4.17 5.02
CA GLN A 28 -13.33 3.83 5.26
C GLN A 28 -13.93 3.11 4.04
N LYS A 29 -15.08 2.47 4.20
CA LYS A 29 -15.70 1.64 3.16
C LYS A 29 -16.99 2.31 2.69
N PRO A 30 -17.17 2.51 1.36
CA PRO A 30 -18.43 3.02 0.83
C PRO A 30 -19.52 1.94 0.92
N MET A 31 -20.77 2.39 0.92
CA MET A 31 -21.93 1.49 1.04
C MET A 31 -21.93 0.42 -0.07
N GLN A 32 -21.52 0.77 -1.27
CA GLN A 32 -21.44 -0.13 -2.43
C GLN A 32 -20.55 -1.36 -2.15
N VAL A 33 -19.43 -1.16 -1.46
CA VAL A 33 -18.52 -2.25 -1.05
C VAL A 33 -19.15 -3.10 0.06
N ILE A 34 -19.78 -2.45 1.05
CA ILE A 34 -20.46 -3.13 2.18
C ILE A 34 -21.59 -4.00 1.64
N GLU A 35 -22.41 -3.47 0.74
CA GLU A 35 -23.54 -4.18 0.12
C GLU A 35 -23.07 -5.32 -0.77
N ALA A 36 -22.02 -5.16 -1.56
CA ALA A 36 -21.47 -6.21 -2.40
C ALA A 36 -21.07 -7.43 -1.57
N VAL A 37 -20.32 -7.24 -0.49
CA VAL A 37 -19.92 -8.32 0.43
C VAL A 37 -21.13 -8.94 1.12
N THR A 38 -22.06 -8.12 1.58
CA THR A 38 -23.29 -8.60 2.24
C THR A 38 -24.15 -9.44 1.29
N ASN A 39 -24.31 -8.99 0.04
CA ASN A 39 -25.10 -9.69 -0.97
C ASN A 39 -24.44 -11.01 -1.41
N TYR A 40 -23.11 -11.05 -1.51
CA TYR A 40 -22.40 -12.30 -1.74
C TYR A 40 -22.77 -13.36 -0.70
N TYR A 41 -22.70 -13.03 0.59
CA TYR A 41 -23.09 -13.97 1.65
C TYR A 41 -24.57 -14.37 1.65
N LYS A 42 -25.45 -13.45 1.25
CA LYS A 42 -26.89 -13.73 1.21
C LYS A 42 -27.32 -14.59 0.01
N GLN A 43 -26.58 -14.52 -1.12
CA GLN A 43 -27.10 -15.01 -2.39
C GLN A 43 -26.21 -16.07 -3.09
N SER A 44 -24.87 -16.07 -2.86
CA SER A 44 -23.95 -16.86 -3.67
C SER A 44 -22.74 -17.43 -2.91
N ASN A 45 -22.81 -17.47 -1.58
CA ASN A 45 -21.72 -18.02 -0.78
C ASN A 45 -21.56 -19.52 -0.98
N ALA A 46 -20.43 -19.92 -1.57
CA ALA A 46 -20.02 -21.31 -1.73
C ALA A 46 -18.49 -21.41 -1.85
N ASN A 47 -17.95 -22.64 -1.73
CA ASN A 47 -16.55 -22.91 -2.02
C ASN A 47 -16.32 -22.83 -3.54
N PRO A 48 -15.38 -22.00 -4.05
CA PRO A 48 -15.07 -21.90 -5.46
C PRO A 48 -14.33 -23.14 -5.99
N HIS A 49 -14.28 -23.29 -7.33
CA HIS A 49 -13.48 -24.20 -8.16
C HIS A 49 -13.86 -25.69 -8.12
N ARG A 50 -14.33 -26.28 -7.02
CA ARG A 50 -14.49 -27.74 -6.89
C ARG A 50 -15.93 -28.25 -6.91
N GLY A 51 -16.93 -27.38 -6.83
CA GLY A 51 -18.34 -27.79 -6.82
C GLY A 51 -18.95 -27.78 -8.22
N ALA A 52 -19.71 -28.82 -8.56
CA ALA A 52 -20.47 -28.91 -9.81
C ALA A 52 -21.91 -28.35 -9.69
N TYR A 53 -22.20 -27.61 -8.62
CA TYR A 53 -23.53 -27.02 -8.37
C TYR A 53 -23.48 -25.49 -8.58
N ASP A 54 -24.63 -24.91 -8.92
CA ASP A 54 -24.76 -23.52 -9.36
C ASP A 54 -24.08 -22.48 -8.44
N LEU A 55 -24.22 -22.64 -7.12
CA LEU A 55 -23.59 -21.70 -6.16
C LEU A 55 -22.05 -21.75 -6.21
N SER A 56 -21.46 -22.94 -6.38
CA SER A 56 -20.00 -23.06 -6.51
C SER A 56 -19.50 -22.48 -7.83
N ILE A 57 -20.23 -22.71 -8.92
CA ILE A 57 -19.94 -22.14 -10.23
C ILE A 57 -20.02 -20.60 -10.16
N ALA A 58 -21.05 -20.07 -9.49
CA ALA A 58 -21.21 -18.63 -9.30
C ALA A 58 -20.07 -18.03 -8.47
N ALA A 59 -19.66 -18.69 -7.37
CA ALA A 59 -18.55 -18.26 -6.53
C ALA A 59 -17.21 -18.26 -7.29
N THR A 60 -16.96 -19.30 -8.10
CA THR A 60 -15.78 -19.38 -8.97
C THR A 60 -15.76 -18.22 -9.97
N ARG A 61 -16.86 -18.03 -10.69
CA ARG A 61 -16.97 -16.95 -11.67
C ARG A 61 -16.67 -15.56 -11.07
N VAL A 62 -17.27 -15.25 -9.91
CA VAL A 62 -17.06 -13.96 -9.25
C VAL A 62 -15.59 -13.77 -8.82
N TYR A 63 -14.95 -14.85 -8.37
CA TYR A 63 -13.54 -14.83 -8.00
C TYR A 63 -12.64 -14.55 -9.20
N ASP A 64 -12.85 -15.27 -10.31
CA ASP A 64 -12.06 -15.14 -11.55
C ASP A 64 -12.27 -13.75 -12.20
N GLU A 65 -13.53 -13.30 -12.34
CA GLU A 65 -13.87 -11.96 -12.84
C GLU A 65 -13.23 -10.84 -12.00
N SER A 66 -13.06 -11.06 -10.69
CA SER A 66 -12.37 -10.08 -9.83
C SER A 66 -10.89 -9.94 -10.17
N LYS A 67 -10.21 -11.02 -10.57
CA LYS A 67 -8.80 -10.98 -11.03
C LYS A 67 -8.67 -10.26 -12.36
N GLU A 68 -9.58 -10.51 -13.29
CA GLU A 68 -9.63 -9.78 -14.57
C GLU A 68 -9.77 -8.27 -14.33
N LYS A 69 -10.61 -7.89 -13.36
CA LYS A 69 -10.82 -6.49 -12.98
C LYS A 69 -9.57 -5.87 -12.37
N VAL A 70 -8.89 -6.58 -11.46
CA VAL A 70 -7.61 -6.11 -10.90
C VAL A 70 -6.56 -5.98 -11.99
N ALA A 71 -6.43 -6.96 -12.89
CA ALA A 71 -5.50 -6.91 -14.01
C ALA A 71 -5.75 -5.67 -14.88
N LYS A 72 -7.00 -5.39 -15.21
CA LYS A 72 -7.39 -4.19 -15.97
C LYS A 72 -7.07 -2.90 -15.20
N PHE A 73 -7.36 -2.86 -13.90
CA PHE A 73 -7.15 -1.67 -13.06
C PHE A 73 -5.67 -1.23 -13.01
N ILE A 74 -4.73 -2.18 -13.00
CA ILE A 74 -3.29 -1.88 -13.00
C ILE A 74 -2.65 -2.02 -14.40
N ASN A 75 -3.43 -2.26 -15.45
CA ASN A 75 -2.96 -2.52 -16.82
C ASN A 75 -1.99 -3.71 -16.94
N ALA A 76 -2.25 -4.80 -16.20
CA ALA A 76 -1.53 -6.06 -16.37
C ALA A 76 -1.90 -6.77 -17.68
N LYS A 77 -0.99 -7.60 -18.23
CA LYS A 77 -1.21 -8.31 -19.50
C LYS A 77 -2.23 -9.43 -19.37
N SER A 78 -2.30 -10.06 -18.19
CA SER A 78 -3.12 -11.24 -17.96
C SER A 78 -3.59 -11.30 -16.50
N PRO A 79 -4.81 -11.83 -16.23
CA PRO A 79 -5.21 -12.15 -14.85
C PRO A 79 -4.34 -13.25 -14.22
N ASN A 80 -3.58 -14.02 -14.99
CA ASN A 80 -2.63 -15.01 -14.47
C ASN A 80 -1.45 -14.37 -13.73
N GLU A 81 -1.21 -13.08 -13.94
CA GLU A 81 -0.21 -12.29 -13.23
C GLU A 81 -0.71 -11.78 -11.87
N ILE A 82 -1.98 -12.05 -11.50
CA ILE A 82 -2.64 -11.56 -10.29
C ILE A 82 -2.81 -12.68 -9.27
N ILE A 83 -2.16 -12.54 -8.12
CA ILE A 83 -2.25 -13.47 -6.99
C ILE A 83 -2.91 -12.74 -5.83
N TYR A 84 -3.93 -13.35 -5.22
CA TYR A 84 -4.53 -12.83 -4.01
C TYR A 84 -3.79 -13.32 -2.77
N THR A 85 -3.59 -12.41 -1.85
CA THR A 85 -2.99 -12.62 -0.54
C THR A 85 -3.86 -11.95 0.52
N ARG A 86 -3.49 -12.03 1.80
CA ARG A 86 -4.21 -11.32 2.86
C ARG A 86 -3.95 -9.80 2.85
N ASN A 87 -2.78 -9.37 2.38
CA ASN A 87 -2.35 -7.96 2.33
C ASN A 87 -0.97 -7.86 1.66
N ALA A 88 -0.48 -6.64 1.42
CA ALA A 88 0.85 -6.38 0.86
C ALA A 88 1.99 -7.02 1.68
N THR A 89 1.85 -7.13 3.01
CA THR A 89 2.86 -7.82 3.84
C THR A 89 3.00 -9.28 3.47
N GLU A 90 1.90 -10.01 3.29
CA GLU A 90 1.96 -11.40 2.84
C GLU A 90 2.49 -11.50 1.41
N SER A 91 2.10 -10.59 0.52
CA SER A 91 2.64 -10.52 -0.86
C SER A 91 4.16 -10.39 -0.87
N LEU A 92 4.71 -9.47 -0.07
CA LEU A 92 6.16 -9.28 0.06
C LEU A 92 6.85 -10.50 0.66
N ASN A 93 6.23 -11.16 1.64
CA ASN A 93 6.76 -12.40 2.20
C ASN A 93 6.73 -13.55 1.19
N LEU A 94 5.70 -13.64 0.34
CA LEU A 94 5.65 -14.63 -0.74
C LEU A 94 6.80 -14.40 -1.72
N ILE A 95 7.01 -13.18 -2.21
CA ILE A 95 8.12 -12.86 -3.11
C ILE A 95 9.46 -13.22 -2.45
N ALA A 96 9.66 -12.83 -1.20
CA ALA A 96 10.92 -13.05 -0.48
C ALA A 96 11.20 -14.54 -0.24
N ASN A 97 10.21 -15.33 0.17
CA ASN A 97 10.41 -16.74 0.47
C ASN A 97 10.42 -17.62 -0.79
N SER A 98 9.68 -17.26 -1.82
CA SER A 98 9.71 -17.98 -3.10
C SER A 98 10.85 -17.50 -3.99
N TYR A 99 10.78 -16.27 -4.52
CA TYR A 99 11.80 -15.74 -5.42
C TYR A 99 13.13 -15.45 -4.70
N GLY A 100 13.08 -14.72 -3.58
CA GLY A 100 14.27 -14.26 -2.87
C GLY A 100 15.14 -15.44 -2.38
N MET A 101 14.53 -16.39 -1.69
CA MET A 101 15.27 -17.57 -1.18
C MET A 101 15.81 -18.49 -2.27
N GLN A 102 15.18 -18.51 -3.44
CA GLN A 102 15.59 -19.34 -4.57
C GLN A 102 16.74 -18.71 -5.40
N ASN A 103 16.78 -17.38 -5.50
CA ASN A 103 17.61 -16.66 -6.46
C ASN A 103 18.72 -15.80 -5.83
N VAL A 104 18.70 -15.57 -4.51
CA VAL A 104 19.70 -14.73 -3.81
C VAL A 104 20.72 -15.60 -3.09
N THR A 105 22.01 -15.29 -3.29
CA THR A 105 23.16 -15.98 -2.68
C THR A 105 23.98 -15.00 -1.82
N LYS A 106 24.98 -15.53 -1.11
CA LYS A 106 25.88 -14.74 -0.26
C LYS A 106 26.70 -13.67 -1.00
N ASN A 107 26.79 -13.75 -2.32
CA ASN A 107 27.53 -12.79 -3.14
C ASN A 107 26.65 -11.67 -3.68
N ASP A 108 25.35 -11.77 -3.47
CA ASP A 108 24.38 -10.83 -3.99
C ASP A 108 24.03 -9.73 -2.97
N LYS A 109 23.45 -8.65 -3.48
CA LYS A 109 22.92 -7.55 -2.69
C LYS A 109 21.42 -7.41 -2.93
N ILE A 110 20.70 -7.09 -1.85
CA ILE A 110 19.32 -6.60 -1.91
C ILE A 110 19.37 -5.12 -1.56
N LEU A 111 18.80 -4.28 -2.41
CA LEU A 111 18.80 -2.83 -2.25
C LEU A 111 17.37 -2.36 -1.98
N ILE A 112 17.18 -1.61 -0.90
CA ILE A 112 15.89 -1.00 -0.54
C ILE A 112 16.07 0.50 -0.30
N SER A 113 14.95 1.25 -0.26
CA SER A 113 15.05 2.64 0.20
C SER A 113 14.97 2.75 1.72
N ILE A 114 15.48 3.86 2.26
CA ILE A 114 15.33 4.16 3.71
C ILE A 114 13.88 4.43 4.09
N MET A 115 13.01 4.71 3.12
CA MET A 115 11.59 5.04 3.31
C MET A 115 10.68 3.82 3.45
N GLU A 116 11.22 2.60 3.36
CA GLU A 116 10.40 1.40 3.29
C GLU A 116 9.57 1.18 4.57
N HIS A 117 8.33 0.77 4.37
CA HIS A 117 7.52 0.18 5.43
C HIS A 117 8.20 -1.10 5.94
N HIS A 118 8.02 -1.42 7.23
CA HIS A 118 8.63 -2.62 7.84
C HIS A 118 8.38 -3.90 7.04
N SER A 119 7.25 -4.02 6.35
CA SER A 119 6.94 -5.18 5.50
C SER A 119 7.90 -5.33 4.32
N ASN A 120 8.39 -4.20 3.76
CA ASN A 120 9.35 -4.18 2.65
C ASN A 120 10.80 -4.00 3.14
N LEU A 121 11.06 -4.19 4.41
CA LEU A 121 12.37 -4.10 5.03
C LEU A 121 12.70 -5.40 5.80
N VAL A 122 11.89 -5.78 6.79
CA VAL A 122 12.14 -6.94 7.67
C VAL A 122 12.16 -8.23 6.87
N THR A 123 11.35 -8.30 5.83
CA THR A 123 11.27 -9.42 4.91
C THR A 123 12.63 -9.65 4.21
N TRP A 124 13.26 -8.59 3.71
CA TRP A 124 14.55 -8.66 3.05
C TRP A 124 15.71 -8.88 4.03
N GLN A 125 15.63 -8.33 5.24
CA GLN A 125 16.56 -8.66 6.32
C GLN A 125 16.59 -10.17 6.60
N ASN A 126 15.42 -10.83 6.58
CA ASN A 126 15.31 -12.26 6.77
C ASN A 126 15.95 -13.05 5.62
N VAL A 127 15.73 -12.63 4.36
CA VAL A 127 16.40 -13.24 3.19
C VAL A 127 17.90 -13.12 3.33
N CYS A 128 18.42 -11.92 3.57
CA CYS A 128 19.88 -11.71 3.73
C CYS A 128 20.46 -12.53 4.87
N LYS A 129 19.78 -12.61 6.01
CA LYS A 129 20.20 -13.44 7.15
C LYS A 129 20.31 -14.92 6.78
N LYS A 130 19.40 -15.44 5.96
CA LYS A 130 19.35 -16.85 5.59
C LYS A 130 20.33 -17.20 4.45
N THR A 131 20.50 -16.31 3.49
CA THR A 131 21.33 -16.54 2.28
C THR A 131 22.76 -16.07 2.44
N GLY A 132 23.03 -15.20 3.43
CA GLY A 132 24.33 -14.53 3.60
C GLY A 132 24.51 -13.31 2.70
N ALA A 133 23.50 -12.91 1.93
CA ALA A 133 23.49 -11.70 1.10
C ALA A 133 23.57 -10.42 1.95
N THR A 134 23.92 -9.31 1.30
CA THR A 134 24.00 -7.99 1.95
C THR A 134 22.75 -7.17 1.67
N LEU A 135 22.18 -6.57 2.72
CA LEU A 135 21.12 -5.57 2.59
C LEU A 135 21.72 -4.17 2.54
N GLU A 136 21.48 -3.43 1.47
CA GLU A 136 21.91 -2.04 1.30
C GLU A 136 20.73 -1.08 1.18
N TYR A 137 21.00 0.22 1.39
CA TYR A 137 19.97 1.25 1.42
C TYR A 137 20.27 2.39 0.44
N MET A 138 19.24 2.86 -0.25
CA MET A 138 19.21 4.18 -0.87
C MET A 138 18.68 5.21 0.13
N TYR A 139 19.36 6.32 0.25
CA TYR A 139 19.02 7.38 1.19
C TYR A 139 18.41 8.59 0.48
N THR A 140 17.47 9.24 1.14
CA THR A 140 16.90 10.48 0.65
C THR A 140 17.89 11.64 0.79
N ASN A 141 17.79 12.60 -0.14
CA ASN A 141 18.43 13.92 -0.04
C ASN A 141 17.71 14.82 0.99
N GLU A 142 18.12 16.09 1.07
CA GLU A 142 17.53 17.09 1.97
C GLU A 142 16.07 17.43 1.64
N ASN A 143 15.64 17.20 0.40
CA ASN A 143 14.27 17.37 -0.05
C ASN A 143 13.39 16.11 0.18
N TYR A 144 13.91 15.12 0.89
CA TYR A 144 13.25 13.83 1.14
C TYR A 144 12.98 13.00 -0.13
N GLU A 145 13.80 13.17 -1.18
CA GLU A 145 13.69 12.47 -2.46
C GLU A 145 14.89 11.55 -2.70
N LEU A 146 14.72 10.47 -3.46
CA LEU A 146 15.82 9.68 -4.00
C LEU A 146 16.39 10.43 -5.22
N SER A 147 17.62 10.93 -5.10
CA SER A 147 18.27 11.63 -6.22
C SER A 147 18.76 10.66 -7.29
N ASP A 148 18.95 11.17 -8.51
CA ASP A 148 19.52 10.41 -9.61
C ASP A 148 20.92 9.87 -9.28
N GLU A 149 21.71 10.64 -8.55
CA GLU A 149 23.05 10.26 -8.10
C GLU A 149 22.96 9.06 -7.15
N GLU A 150 22.04 9.09 -6.15
CA GLU A 150 21.84 8.00 -5.22
C GLU A 150 21.37 6.72 -5.94
N ILE A 151 20.37 6.84 -6.83
CA ILE A 151 19.86 5.71 -7.63
C ILE A 151 21.00 5.11 -8.46
N ASN A 152 21.75 5.91 -9.22
CA ASN A 152 22.78 5.39 -10.11
C ASN A 152 24.01 4.84 -9.38
N SER A 153 24.38 5.42 -8.23
CA SER A 153 25.53 4.96 -7.43
C SER A 153 25.23 3.70 -6.64
N LYS A 154 23.97 3.43 -6.30
CA LYS A 154 23.56 2.27 -5.49
C LYS A 154 23.08 1.09 -6.33
N ILE A 155 22.41 1.34 -7.45
CA ILE A 155 21.99 0.26 -8.37
C ILE A 155 23.15 -0.05 -9.33
N VAL A 156 23.99 -0.99 -8.90
CA VAL A 156 25.24 -1.39 -9.59
C VAL A 156 25.27 -2.92 -9.75
N PRO A 157 26.13 -3.47 -10.63
CA PRO A 157 26.31 -4.92 -10.75
C PRO A 157 26.51 -5.61 -9.39
N GLY A 158 25.86 -6.74 -9.19
CA GLY A 158 25.81 -7.46 -7.91
C GLY A 158 24.56 -7.18 -7.08
N VAL A 159 23.80 -6.13 -7.40
CA VAL A 159 22.43 -5.99 -6.90
C VAL A 159 21.53 -6.99 -7.61
N LYS A 160 20.85 -7.84 -6.85
CA LYS A 160 19.96 -8.89 -7.36
C LYS A 160 18.49 -8.51 -7.30
N ILE A 161 18.11 -7.77 -6.25
CA ILE A 161 16.74 -7.28 -6.00
C ILE A 161 16.82 -5.80 -5.62
N VAL A 162 15.99 -4.99 -6.25
CA VAL A 162 15.67 -3.63 -5.81
C VAL A 162 14.24 -3.62 -5.32
N ALA A 163 14.00 -3.29 -4.04
CA ALA A 163 12.64 -3.26 -3.48
C ALA A 163 12.35 -1.86 -2.92
N VAL A 164 11.36 -1.18 -3.50
CA VAL A 164 11.06 0.22 -3.19
C VAL A 164 9.57 0.50 -3.09
N THR A 165 9.20 1.37 -2.16
CA THR A 165 7.86 1.94 -2.12
C THR A 165 7.69 2.99 -3.23
N GLN A 166 6.54 2.97 -3.91
CA GLN A 166 6.22 4.02 -4.89
C GLN A 166 5.85 5.32 -4.20
N VAL A 167 5.12 5.23 -3.07
CA VAL A 167 4.75 6.39 -2.23
C VAL A 167 5.09 6.09 -0.78
N SER A 168 5.91 6.94 -0.17
CA SER A 168 6.25 6.81 1.25
C SER A 168 5.02 7.01 2.14
N ASN A 169 4.74 6.04 2.99
CA ASN A 169 3.64 6.11 3.96
C ASN A 169 3.88 7.10 5.12
N VAL A 170 5.06 7.70 5.21
CA VAL A 170 5.43 8.72 6.21
C VAL A 170 5.57 10.08 5.56
N LEU A 171 6.47 10.20 4.60
CA LEU A 171 6.84 11.48 4.00
C LEU A 171 5.89 11.93 2.88
N GLY A 172 5.08 11.00 2.36
CA GLY A 172 4.28 11.23 1.15
C GLY A 172 5.12 11.31 -0.13
N THR A 173 6.45 11.18 -0.06
CA THR A 173 7.34 11.23 -1.22
C THR A 173 6.90 10.23 -2.29
N ILE A 174 6.72 10.72 -3.52
CA ILE A 174 6.44 9.91 -4.71
C ILE A 174 7.78 9.60 -5.39
N ASN A 175 8.13 8.31 -5.46
CA ASN A 175 9.36 7.85 -6.11
C ASN A 175 9.12 7.57 -7.59
N ASP A 176 10.10 7.94 -8.44
CA ASP A 176 10.11 7.59 -9.87
C ASP A 176 10.50 6.12 -10.05
N VAL A 177 9.50 5.25 -9.83
CA VAL A 177 9.67 3.79 -9.93
C VAL A 177 10.08 3.36 -11.33
N LYS A 178 9.56 3.99 -12.38
CA LYS A 178 9.93 3.70 -13.77
C LYS A 178 11.42 3.87 -14.01
N LYS A 179 12.00 4.95 -13.51
CA LYS A 179 13.45 5.21 -13.59
C LYS A 179 14.26 4.18 -12.79
N ILE A 180 13.79 3.84 -11.58
CA ILE A 180 14.43 2.86 -10.72
C ILE A 180 14.36 1.48 -11.39
N ALA A 181 13.23 1.09 -11.96
CA ALA A 181 13.04 -0.17 -12.69
C ALA A 181 14.00 -0.28 -13.87
N LYS A 182 14.05 0.74 -14.71
CA LYS A 182 14.99 0.80 -15.84
C LYS A 182 16.43 0.58 -15.37
N ARG A 183 16.85 1.29 -14.31
CA ARG A 183 18.22 1.16 -13.80
C ARG A 183 18.48 -0.22 -13.20
N ALA A 184 17.50 -0.82 -12.50
CA ALA A 184 17.59 -2.17 -11.97
C ALA A 184 17.82 -3.22 -13.10
N HIS A 185 17.03 -3.12 -14.16
CA HIS A 185 17.14 -4.03 -15.32
C HIS A 185 18.47 -3.87 -16.05
N GLU A 186 19.04 -2.67 -16.16
CA GLU A 186 20.37 -2.44 -16.76
C GLU A 186 21.49 -3.22 -16.06
N VAL A 187 21.34 -3.54 -14.77
CA VAL A 187 22.32 -4.32 -14.01
C VAL A 187 21.90 -5.78 -13.79
N GLY A 188 20.77 -6.20 -14.36
CA GLY A 188 20.23 -7.56 -14.24
C GLY A 188 19.53 -7.84 -12.91
N ALA A 189 19.12 -6.80 -12.18
CA ALA A 189 18.31 -6.91 -10.97
C ALA A 189 16.82 -6.91 -11.32
N ILE A 190 16.01 -7.61 -10.50
CA ILE A 190 14.55 -7.45 -10.53
C ILE A 190 14.12 -6.28 -9.65
N ILE A 191 12.92 -5.73 -9.94
CA ILE A 191 12.32 -4.69 -9.12
C ILE A 191 11.01 -5.15 -8.49
N VAL A 192 10.89 -4.91 -7.16
CA VAL A 192 9.69 -5.13 -6.34
C VAL A 192 9.15 -3.79 -5.89
N VAL A 193 7.92 -3.48 -6.24
CA VAL A 193 7.26 -2.21 -5.93
C VAL A 193 6.22 -2.40 -4.84
N ASP A 194 6.41 -1.72 -3.70
CA ASP A 194 5.34 -1.55 -2.71
C ASP A 194 4.43 -0.39 -3.13
N ALA A 195 3.28 -0.73 -3.67
CA ALA A 195 2.25 0.20 -4.12
C ALA A 195 1.11 0.37 -3.09
N ALA A 196 1.32 -0.01 -1.83
CA ALA A 196 0.27 0.07 -0.80
C ALA A 196 -0.24 1.49 -0.55
N GLN A 197 0.56 2.52 -0.84
CA GLN A 197 0.20 3.93 -0.74
C GLN A 197 0.06 4.62 -2.11
N SER A 198 0.19 3.90 -3.22
CA SER A 198 0.00 4.47 -4.56
C SER A 198 -1.24 3.91 -5.26
N ALA A 199 -1.47 2.60 -5.20
CA ALA A 199 -2.62 1.98 -5.87
C ALA A 199 -3.99 2.57 -5.48
N PRO A 200 -4.23 3.00 -4.21
CA PRO A 200 -5.47 3.68 -3.85
C PRO A 200 -5.61 5.10 -4.43
N HIS A 201 -4.50 5.76 -4.72
CA HIS A 201 -4.42 7.22 -4.84
C HIS A 201 -4.06 7.72 -6.24
N MET A 202 -3.43 6.89 -7.07
CA MET A 202 -2.99 7.24 -8.41
C MET A 202 -3.18 6.09 -9.39
N LYS A 203 -3.27 6.44 -10.67
CA LYS A 203 -3.34 5.45 -11.74
C LYS A 203 -2.05 4.63 -11.79
N ILE A 204 -2.19 3.31 -11.76
CA ILE A 204 -1.08 2.37 -11.96
C ILE A 204 -1.13 1.87 -13.40
N ASP A 205 -0.01 1.96 -14.09
CA ASP A 205 0.22 1.30 -15.37
C ASP A 205 1.46 0.42 -15.22
N ILE A 206 1.23 -0.87 -14.92
CA ILE A 206 2.32 -1.79 -14.60
C ILE A 206 3.22 -2.07 -15.81
N GLN A 207 2.67 -1.98 -17.03
CA GLN A 207 3.46 -2.17 -18.24
C GLN A 207 4.39 -0.98 -18.49
N ASP A 208 3.93 0.26 -18.20
CA ASP A 208 4.76 1.46 -18.31
C ASP A 208 5.80 1.56 -17.18
N LEU A 209 5.45 1.12 -15.96
CA LEU A 209 6.38 1.04 -14.83
C LEU A 209 7.46 -0.01 -15.04
N ASP A 210 7.18 -1.04 -15.82
CA ASP A 210 8.04 -2.21 -16.07
C ASP A 210 8.52 -2.88 -14.76
N ALA A 211 7.66 -2.90 -13.73
CA ALA A 211 7.96 -3.60 -12.50
C ALA A 211 7.83 -5.13 -12.67
N ASP A 212 8.72 -5.89 -12.02
CA ASP A 212 8.67 -7.35 -12.04
C ASP A 212 7.65 -7.89 -11.04
N PHE A 213 7.53 -7.21 -9.90
CA PHE A 213 6.49 -7.43 -8.90
C PHE A 213 5.92 -6.10 -8.41
N LEU A 214 4.61 -6.09 -8.13
CA LEU A 214 3.94 -4.97 -7.48
C LEU A 214 2.94 -5.51 -6.46
N VAL A 215 2.89 -4.87 -5.28
CA VAL A 215 2.02 -5.32 -4.19
C VAL A 215 1.19 -4.18 -3.62
N PHE A 216 -0.07 -4.47 -3.25
CA PHE A 216 -0.91 -3.54 -2.50
C PHE A 216 -1.93 -4.25 -1.61
N SER A 217 -2.56 -3.49 -0.71
CA SER A 217 -3.55 -3.99 0.25
C SER A 217 -4.92 -3.41 -0.03
N GLY A 218 -5.94 -4.26 -0.15
CA GLY A 218 -7.31 -3.83 -0.43
C GLY A 218 -7.88 -2.88 0.65
N HIS A 219 -7.55 -3.09 1.94
CA HIS A 219 -8.07 -2.26 3.02
C HIS A 219 -7.65 -0.79 2.96
N LYS A 220 -6.64 -0.43 2.15
CA LYS A 220 -6.23 0.95 1.90
C LYS A 220 -6.88 1.55 0.66
N MET A 221 -7.53 0.72 -0.18
CA MET A 221 -8.26 1.17 -1.36
C MET A 221 -9.76 0.79 -1.28
N LEU A 222 -10.41 1.16 -0.18
CA LEU A 222 -11.85 1.02 0.06
C LEU A 222 -12.36 -0.43 0.23
N ALA A 223 -11.53 -1.45 -0.04
CA ALA A 223 -11.91 -2.86 0.04
C ALA A 223 -11.84 -3.38 1.49
N PRO A 224 -12.43 -4.56 1.78
CA PRO A 224 -12.33 -5.20 3.08
C PRO A 224 -10.90 -5.46 3.54
N MET A 225 -10.71 -5.65 4.85
CA MET A 225 -9.48 -6.24 5.40
C MET A 225 -9.36 -7.70 4.96
N GLY A 226 -8.14 -8.22 4.90
CA GLY A 226 -7.90 -9.63 4.60
C GLY A 226 -7.85 -9.97 3.11
N ILE A 227 -7.79 -8.96 2.23
CA ILE A 227 -7.50 -9.10 0.79
C ILE A 227 -6.36 -8.18 0.39
N GLY A 228 -5.38 -8.69 -0.32
CA GLY A 228 -4.27 -7.98 -0.93
C GLY A 228 -3.96 -8.57 -2.29
N VAL A 229 -3.17 -7.85 -3.05
CA VAL A 229 -2.77 -8.22 -4.40
C VAL A 229 -1.26 -8.28 -4.49
N LEU A 230 -0.79 -9.33 -5.15
CA LEU A 230 0.53 -9.44 -5.71
C LEU A 230 0.37 -9.55 -7.23
N TYR A 231 0.95 -8.62 -7.94
CA TYR A 231 1.24 -8.74 -9.37
C TYR A 231 2.65 -9.29 -9.54
N GLY A 232 2.85 -10.23 -10.44
CA GLY A 232 4.17 -10.69 -10.87
C GLY A 232 4.19 -11.01 -12.35
N LYS A 233 5.29 -10.70 -13.05
CA LYS A 233 5.46 -11.09 -14.46
C LYS A 233 5.31 -12.61 -14.59
N GLU A 234 4.46 -13.07 -15.51
CA GLU A 234 4.11 -14.49 -15.68
C GLU A 234 5.35 -15.39 -15.84
N GLU A 235 6.34 -14.94 -16.59
CA GLU A 235 7.61 -15.66 -16.78
C GLU A 235 8.43 -15.87 -15.51
N ILE A 236 8.27 -15.00 -14.52
CA ILE A 236 8.91 -15.12 -13.21
C ILE A 236 8.06 -16.04 -12.32
N LEU A 237 6.75 -15.82 -12.28
CA LEU A 237 5.83 -16.64 -11.49
C LEU A 237 5.90 -18.13 -11.84
N ASN A 238 6.03 -18.44 -13.14
CA ASN A 238 6.17 -19.83 -13.62
C ASN A 238 7.38 -20.55 -13.04
N LYS A 239 8.47 -19.83 -12.75
CA LYS A 239 9.73 -20.37 -12.21
C LYS A 239 9.80 -20.38 -10.69
N MET A 240 8.88 -19.70 -10.01
CA MET A 240 8.88 -19.61 -8.55
C MET A 240 8.27 -20.86 -7.92
N GLU A 241 8.87 -21.32 -6.81
CA GLU A 241 8.26 -22.31 -5.95
C GLU A 241 7.11 -21.70 -5.12
N PRO A 242 6.06 -22.48 -4.80
CA PRO A 242 4.98 -21.98 -3.96
C PRO A 242 5.47 -21.69 -2.53
N PHE A 243 4.79 -20.72 -1.87
CA PHE A 243 5.08 -20.36 -0.48
C PHE A 243 4.20 -21.12 0.51
N ASN A 244 2.89 -21.12 0.27
CA ASN A 244 1.92 -21.88 1.04
C ASN A 244 1.60 -23.19 0.29
N LEU A 245 1.54 -24.29 1.03
CA LEU A 245 1.26 -25.62 0.47
C LEU A 245 -0.05 -26.15 1.03
N GLY A 246 -0.87 -26.80 0.19
CA GLY A 246 -2.15 -27.35 0.62
C GLY A 246 -3.06 -27.73 -0.55
N GLY A 247 -4.36 -27.73 -0.31
CA GLY A 247 -5.37 -27.94 -1.36
C GLY A 247 -5.45 -26.77 -2.33
N ASP A 248 -6.07 -27.00 -3.46
CA ASP A 248 -6.33 -26.09 -4.60
C ASP A 248 -5.11 -25.69 -5.43
N MET A 249 -3.92 -25.62 -4.83
CA MET A 249 -2.69 -25.18 -5.49
C MET A 249 -1.89 -26.31 -6.18
N ILE A 250 -2.39 -27.53 -6.11
CA ILE A 250 -1.76 -28.75 -6.65
C ILE A 250 -2.41 -29.21 -7.95
N GLU A 251 -1.65 -29.89 -8.79
CA GLU A 251 -2.15 -30.63 -9.96
C GLU A 251 -2.32 -32.10 -9.60
N TYR A 252 -1.23 -32.78 -9.23
CA TYR A 252 -1.25 -34.19 -8.77
C TYR A 252 -0.49 -34.32 -7.45
N VAL A 253 -0.99 -35.18 -6.56
CA VAL A 253 -0.35 -35.52 -5.30
C VAL A 253 -0.21 -37.03 -5.20
N TYR A 254 1.02 -37.48 -5.01
CA TYR A 254 1.39 -38.85 -4.74
C TYR A 254 1.98 -38.97 -3.33
N GLU A 255 2.29 -40.18 -2.88
CA GLU A 255 2.79 -40.41 -1.52
C GLU A 255 4.13 -39.72 -1.23
N GLN A 256 4.96 -39.52 -2.25
CA GLN A 256 6.32 -38.98 -2.09
C GLN A 256 6.58 -37.69 -2.92
N GLU A 257 5.68 -37.34 -3.83
CA GLU A 257 5.86 -36.20 -4.73
C GLU A 257 4.56 -35.47 -5.03
N THR A 258 4.67 -34.20 -5.39
CA THR A 258 3.52 -33.35 -5.76
C THR A 258 3.90 -32.48 -6.96
N THR A 259 3.00 -32.38 -7.92
CA THR A 259 3.06 -31.36 -8.97
C THR A 259 2.09 -30.24 -8.63
N TYR A 260 2.47 -29.01 -9.01
CA TYR A 260 1.71 -27.80 -8.67
C TYR A 260 0.91 -27.32 -9.86
N ALA A 261 -0.19 -26.67 -9.60
CA ALA A 261 -0.98 -25.95 -10.60
C ALA A 261 -0.18 -24.80 -11.24
N GLU A 262 -0.65 -24.31 -12.36
CA GLU A 262 -0.10 -23.10 -12.98
C GLU A 262 -0.45 -21.83 -12.17
N PRO A 263 0.36 -20.75 -12.29
CA PRO A 263 -0.04 -19.46 -11.73
C PRO A 263 -1.40 -18.97 -12.29
N PRO A 264 -2.22 -18.31 -11.49
CA PRO A 264 -1.97 -17.86 -10.11
C PRO A 264 -2.30 -18.92 -9.05
N MET A 265 -2.97 -20.01 -9.38
CA MET A 265 -3.46 -21.02 -8.43
C MET A 265 -2.32 -21.65 -7.61
N LYS A 266 -1.14 -21.84 -8.19
CA LYS A 266 0.07 -22.33 -7.50
C LYS A 266 0.38 -21.57 -6.20
N PHE A 267 -0.02 -20.31 -6.08
CA PHE A 267 0.28 -19.46 -4.94
C PHE A 267 -0.91 -19.23 -4.01
N GLU A 268 -2.06 -19.84 -4.28
CA GLU A 268 -3.32 -19.61 -3.56
C GLU A 268 -3.83 -20.90 -2.89
N ALA A 269 -3.05 -21.40 -1.93
CA ALA A 269 -3.39 -22.62 -1.20
C ALA A 269 -4.58 -22.45 -0.26
N GLY A 270 -5.46 -23.45 -0.25
CA GLY A 270 -6.66 -23.51 0.61
C GLY A 270 -7.86 -22.77 0.03
N THR A 271 -8.99 -22.78 0.73
CA THR A 271 -10.19 -22.08 0.27
C THR A 271 -9.95 -20.58 0.17
N GLN A 272 -10.20 -20.03 -1.01
CA GLN A 272 -9.89 -18.63 -1.33
C GLN A 272 -10.85 -17.65 -0.64
N ASN A 273 -10.39 -16.42 -0.44
CA ASN A 273 -11.15 -15.33 0.16
C ASN A 273 -12.08 -14.66 -0.88
N VAL A 274 -13.15 -15.36 -1.28
CA VAL A 274 -14.09 -14.88 -2.30
C VAL A 274 -14.79 -13.58 -1.88
N ASN A 275 -15.21 -13.46 -0.62
CA ASN A 275 -15.85 -12.24 -0.12
C ASN A 275 -14.90 -11.03 -0.14
N GLY A 276 -13.62 -11.24 0.12
CA GLY A 276 -12.59 -10.22 -0.04
C GLY A 276 -12.42 -9.78 -1.50
N ALA A 277 -12.39 -10.74 -2.43
CA ALA A 277 -12.31 -10.50 -3.87
C ALA A 277 -13.53 -9.73 -4.40
N VAL A 278 -14.74 -10.09 -3.96
CA VAL A 278 -15.99 -9.35 -4.23
C VAL A 278 -15.90 -7.90 -3.76
N GLY A 279 -15.45 -7.70 -2.51
CA GLY A 279 -15.29 -6.36 -1.94
C GLY A 279 -14.22 -5.52 -2.65
N LEU A 280 -13.11 -6.14 -3.06
CA LEU A 280 -12.06 -5.48 -3.85
C LEU A 280 -12.57 -5.11 -5.25
N SER A 281 -13.31 -6.00 -5.91
CA SER A 281 -13.95 -5.75 -7.17
C SER A 281 -14.90 -4.55 -7.12
N ALA A 282 -15.74 -4.50 -6.09
CA ALA A 282 -16.67 -3.38 -5.89
C ALA A 282 -15.93 -2.05 -5.55
N ALA A 283 -14.81 -2.13 -4.85
CA ALA A 283 -13.95 -0.97 -4.56
C ALA A 283 -13.30 -0.42 -5.83
N ILE A 284 -12.84 -1.30 -6.73
CA ILE A 284 -12.30 -0.90 -8.03
C ILE A 284 -13.38 -0.23 -8.88
N ASP A 285 -14.59 -0.83 -8.98
CA ASP A 285 -15.72 -0.21 -9.69
C ASP A 285 -16.03 1.19 -9.14
N TYR A 286 -16.01 1.34 -7.82
CA TYR A 286 -16.27 2.63 -7.18
C TYR A 286 -15.21 3.67 -7.55
N LEU A 287 -13.92 3.31 -7.52
CA LEU A 287 -12.82 4.19 -7.91
C LEU A 287 -12.84 4.52 -9.42
N GLU A 288 -13.12 3.53 -10.27
CA GLU A 288 -13.25 3.76 -11.72
C GLU A 288 -14.45 4.68 -12.05
N ASN A 289 -15.56 4.57 -11.32
CA ASN A 289 -16.72 5.47 -11.47
C ASN A 289 -16.41 6.92 -11.06
N ILE A 290 -15.54 7.13 -10.06
CA ILE A 290 -15.02 8.47 -9.71
C ILE A 290 -14.01 8.92 -10.78
N GLY A 291 -13.22 8.00 -11.31
CA GLY A 291 -12.06 8.22 -12.18
C GLY A 291 -10.79 8.51 -11.37
N MET A 292 -9.71 7.75 -11.62
CA MET A 292 -8.46 7.92 -10.85
C MET A 292 -7.86 9.32 -10.99
N GLU A 293 -7.99 9.97 -12.15
CA GLU A 293 -7.57 11.36 -12.35
C GLU A 293 -8.34 12.34 -11.44
N ASN A 294 -9.63 12.06 -11.18
CA ASN A 294 -10.42 12.88 -10.25
C ASN A 294 -10.05 12.58 -8.79
N VAL A 295 -9.69 11.34 -8.45
CA VAL A 295 -9.13 10.98 -7.14
C VAL A 295 -7.87 11.79 -6.88
N GLU A 296 -6.90 11.75 -7.80
CA GLU A 296 -5.65 12.51 -7.70
C GLU A 296 -5.90 14.02 -7.56
N LYS A 297 -6.84 14.58 -8.32
CA LYS A 297 -7.20 16.00 -8.24
C LYS A 297 -7.78 16.38 -6.88
N ILE A 298 -8.73 15.59 -6.36
CA ILE A 298 -9.35 15.84 -5.04
C ILE A 298 -8.26 15.83 -3.96
N GLU A 299 -7.38 14.85 -3.99
CA GLU A 299 -6.31 14.72 -3.01
C GLU A 299 -5.26 15.83 -3.12
N ALA A 300 -4.90 16.24 -4.34
CA ALA A 300 -3.99 17.36 -4.56
C ALA A 300 -4.57 18.69 -4.01
N GLU A 301 -5.87 18.95 -4.19
CA GLU A 301 -6.54 20.11 -3.64
C GLU A 301 -6.58 20.09 -2.11
N LEU A 302 -6.81 18.91 -1.50
CA LEU A 302 -6.78 18.76 -0.04
C LEU A 302 -5.37 18.90 0.52
N LEU A 303 -4.37 18.30 -0.15
CA LEU A 303 -2.97 18.42 0.23
C LEU A 303 -2.49 19.87 0.18
N GLN A 304 -2.79 20.57 -0.91
CA GLN A 304 -2.44 21.99 -1.07
C GLN A 304 -3.03 22.82 0.07
N TYR A 305 -4.32 22.67 0.33
CA TYR A 305 -5.00 23.41 1.39
C TYR A 305 -4.43 23.10 2.78
N ALA A 306 -4.23 21.81 3.08
CA ALA A 306 -3.67 21.40 4.37
C ALA A 306 -2.24 21.90 4.56
N TYR A 307 -1.41 21.84 3.52
CA TYR A 307 -0.04 22.30 3.58
C TYR A 307 0.04 23.81 3.80
N GLU A 308 -0.77 24.59 3.08
CA GLU A 308 -0.86 26.07 3.25
C GLU A 308 -1.30 26.45 4.66
N GLU A 309 -2.32 25.77 5.22
CA GLU A 309 -2.80 26.07 6.57
C GLU A 309 -1.81 25.64 7.66
N LEU A 310 -1.17 24.49 7.52
CA LEU A 310 -0.17 24.02 8.48
C LEU A 310 1.10 24.88 8.48
N THR A 311 1.55 25.38 7.33
CA THR A 311 2.74 26.24 7.24
C THR A 311 2.54 27.63 7.85
N LYS A 312 1.31 28.08 8.05
CA LYS A 312 1.01 29.32 8.81
C LYS A 312 1.22 29.18 10.32
N LEU A 313 1.33 27.96 10.82
CA LEU A 313 1.51 27.66 12.23
C LEU A 313 3.00 27.53 12.56
N ASP A 314 3.61 28.54 13.17
CA ASP A 314 5.05 28.64 13.46
C ASP A 314 5.56 27.56 14.45
N PHE A 315 4.64 26.91 15.17
CA PHE A 315 4.91 25.82 16.09
C PHE A 315 4.82 24.42 15.44
N ILE A 316 4.51 24.33 14.14
CA ILE A 316 4.45 23.08 13.39
C ILE A 316 5.75 22.88 12.59
N GLN A 317 6.29 21.68 12.66
CA GLN A 317 7.37 21.22 11.78
C GLN A 317 6.83 20.14 10.85
N ILE A 318 6.87 20.37 9.54
CA ILE A 318 6.41 19.43 8.51
C ILE A 318 7.62 18.67 7.96
N TYR A 319 7.43 17.38 7.65
CA TYR A 319 8.41 16.50 7.03
C TYR A 319 7.91 16.01 5.67
N GLY A 320 8.83 15.80 4.75
CA GLY A 320 8.55 15.38 3.37
C GLY A 320 8.72 16.50 2.33
N PRO A 321 8.59 16.19 1.04
CA PRO A 321 8.84 17.15 -0.04
C PRO A 321 8.01 18.42 0.10
N THR A 322 8.64 19.57 -0.14
CA THR A 322 7.96 20.88 -0.21
C THR A 322 7.33 21.12 -1.59
N ASN A 323 7.86 20.46 -2.63
CA ASN A 323 7.19 20.41 -3.93
C ASN A 323 6.02 19.42 -3.85
N LEU A 324 4.80 19.93 -3.88
CA LEU A 324 3.58 19.14 -3.71
C LEU A 324 3.28 18.23 -4.91
N GLU A 325 3.84 18.47 -6.09
CA GLU A 325 3.76 17.54 -7.23
C GLU A 325 4.51 16.22 -6.97
N LYS A 326 5.47 16.23 -6.05
CA LYS A 326 6.25 15.06 -5.62
C LYS A 326 5.77 14.48 -4.30
N ARG A 327 4.56 14.88 -3.85
CA ARG A 327 4.01 14.49 -2.58
C ARG A 327 2.57 14.00 -2.73
N ALA A 328 2.30 12.81 -2.24
CA ALA A 328 0.94 12.31 -2.09
C ALA A 328 0.24 12.97 -0.88
N ALA A 329 -1.07 12.74 -0.74
CA ALA A 329 -1.92 13.36 0.29
C ALA A 329 -1.63 12.82 1.72
N VAL A 330 -0.36 12.84 2.10
CA VAL A 330 0.17 12.42 3.41
C VAL A 330 1.08 13.52 3.97
N ILE A 331 0.80 13.95 5.18
CA ILE A 331 1.60 14.95 5.90
C ILE A 331 2.06 14.40 7.24
N ALA A 332 3.37 14.12 7.35
CA ALA A 332 4.01 13.90 8.64
C ALA A 332 4.43 15.25 9.23
N PHE A 333 4.16 15.44 10.51
CA PHE A 333 4.48 16.69 11.21
C PHE A 333 4.70 16.45 12.69
N ASN A 334 5.33 17.45 13.36
CA ASN A 334 5.41 17.53 14.82
C ASN A 334 4.98 18.92 15.31
N VAL A 335 4.42 18.96 16.51
CA VAL A 335 4.21 20.19 17.28
C VAL A 335 5.44 20.41 18.14
N LYS A 336 6.06 21.60 18.08
CA LYS A 336 7.25 21.90 18.86
C LYS A 336 7.03 21.67 20.36
N ASN A 337 7.93 20.93 20.97
CA ASN A 337 7.93 20.59 22.40
C ASN A 337 6.71 19.79 22.90
N VAL A 338 5.93 19.17 22.00
CA VAL A 338 4.81 18.31 22.37
C VAL A 338 5.02 16.91 21.78
N HIS A 339 4.90 15.88 22.62
CA HIS A 339 5.03 14.52 22.14
C HIS A 339 3.88 14.15 21.17
N PRO A 340 4.14 13.50 20.02
CA PRO A 340 3.11 13.17 19.03
C PRO A 340 1.91 12.38 19.58
N HIS A 341 2.11 11.54 20.59
CA HIS A 341 1.02 10.81 21.24
C HIS A 341 0.05 11.77 21.96
N ASP A 342 0.57 12.79 22.65
CA ASP A 342 -0.27 13.78 23.33
C ASP A 342 -1.05 14.62 22.33
N VAL A 343 -0.40 15.00 21.22
CA VAL A 343 -1.08 15.68 20.08
C VAL A 343 -2.25 14.85 19.60
N SER A 344 -2.03 13.57 19.29
CA SER A 344 -3.10 12.69 18.77
C SER A 344 -4.23 12.47 19.78
N THR A 345 -3.90 12.39 21.08
CA THR A 345 -4.88 12.24 22.16
C THR A 345 -5.78 13.47 22.28
N ILE A 346 -5.19 14.67 22.24
CA ILE A 346 -5.96 15.92 22.32
C ILE A 346 -6.82 16.12 21.09
N LEU A 347 -6.28 15.83 19.91
CA LEU A 347 -7.03 15.90 18.64
C LEU A 347 -8.24 14.94 18.64
N ASN A 348 -8.08 13.73 19.20
CA ASN A 348 -9.20 12.80 19.33
C ASN A 348 -10.36 13.37 20.17
N ASN A 349 -10.07 14.15 21.22
CA ASN A 349 -11.10 14.77 22.06
C ASN A 349 -11.96 15.82 21.30
N VAL A 350 -11.43 16.34 20.19
CA VAL A 350 -12.17 17.25 19.29
C VAL A 350 -12.64 16.57 18.00
N GLY A 351 -12.62 15.23 18.00
CA GLY A 351 -13.12 14.39 16.90
C GLY A 351 -12.22 14.39 15.66
N VAL A 352 -10.91 14.62 15.80
CA VAL A 352 -9.94 14.53 14.71
C VAL A 352 -9.08 13.28 14.89
N CYS A 353 -9.16 12.36 13.92
CA CYS A 353 -8.45 11.08 13.94
C CYS A 353 -7.17 11.19 13.08
N ILE A 354 -6.02 11.23 13.73
CA ILE A 354 -4.70 11.13 13.12
C ILE A 354 -3.91 9.98 13.75
N ARG A 355 -2.78 9.64 13.15
CA ARG A 355 -1.87 8.63 13.70
C ARG A 355 -0.63 9.29 14.30
N SER A 356 -0.10 8.71 15.38
CA SER A 356 1.19 9.07 15.98
C SER A 356 2.12 7.86 16.08
N GLY A 357 3.43 8.07 16.02
CA GLY A 357 4.45 7.04 16.18
C GLY A 357 5.45 6.94 15.03
N HIS A 358 6.01 5.74 14.81
CA HIS A 358 7.00 5.50 13.75
C HIS A 358 6.39 5.11 12.40
N HIS A 359 5.08 4.94 12.32
CA HIS A 359 4.34 4.55 11.10
C HIS A 359 4.92 3.33 10.39
N CYS A 360 5.47 2.36 11.14
CA CYS A 360 6.18 1.18 10.64
C CYS A 360 7.40 1.51 9.74
N ALA A 361 8.10 2.61 10.01
CA ALA A 361 9.30 3.05 9.29
C ALA A 361 10.39 3.57 10.26
N GLN A 362 10.75 2.78 11.27
CA GLN A 362 11.72 3.16 12.29
C GLN A 362 13.10 3.56 11.73
N PRO A 363 13.68 2.88 10.71
CA PRO A 363 14.96 3.32 10.14
C PRO A 363 14.91 4.72 9.54
N LEU A 364 13.81 5.09 8.89
CA LEU A 364 13.59 6.45 8.37
C LEU A 364 13.60 7.47 9.53
N HIS A 365 12.86 7.21 10.60
CA HIS A 365 12.81 8.10 11.76
C HIS A 365 14.20 8.29 12.39
N ARG A 366 14.99 7.22 12.56
CA ARG A 366 16.38 7.32 13.02
C ARG A 366 17.25 8.15 12.07
N LYS A 367 17.13 7.94 10.75
CA LYS A 367 17.89 8.72 9.76
C LYS A 367 17.58 10.21 9.85
N LEU A 368 16.32 10.56 10.07
CA LEU A 368 15.85 11.94 10.19
C LEU A 368 16.00 12.51 11.62
N LYS A 369 16.59 11.73 12.55
CA LYS A 369 16.78 12.10 13.97
C LYS A 369 15.46 12.48 14.67
N MET A 370 14.40 11.76 14.34
CA MET A 370 13.07 11.91 14.95
C MET A 370 12.74 10.70 15.81
N GLU A 371 12.20 10.92 17.00
CA GLU A 371 11.70 9.82 17.83
C GLU A 371 10.37 9.28 17.28
N SER A 372 9.46 10.17 16.90
CA SER A 372 8.16 9.84 16.32
C SER A 372 7.56 11.06 15.64
N THR A 373 6.49 10.85 14.86
CA THR A 373 5.73 11.92 14.22
C THR A 373 4.24 11.73 14.36
N CYS A 374 3.47 12.81 14.26
CA CYS A 374 2.08 12.78 13.84
C CYS A 374 2.01 12.59 12.33
N ARG A 375 0.93 11.97 11.85
CA ARG A 375 0.64 11.83 10.43
C ARG A 375 -0.84 12.07 10.16
N ALA A 376 -1.16 13.03 9.31
CA ALA A 376 -2.45 13.18 8.69
C ALA A 376 -2.38 12.64 7.26
N SER A 377 -3.36 11.84 6.86
CA SER A 377 -3.49 11.29 5.50
C SER A 377 -4.92 11.43 5.03
N PHE A 378 -5.08 12.08 3.88
CA PHE A 378 -6.36 12.43 3.29
C PHE A 378 -6.78 11.39 2.26
N TYR A 379 -8.09 11.36 1.95
CA TYR A 379 -8.65 10.57 0.85
C TYR A 379 -9.90 11.26 0.29
N ILE A 380 -10.50 10.65 -0.72
CA ILE A 380 -11.62 11.18 -1.52
C ILE A 380 -12.83 11.67 -0.72
N TYR A 381 -13.03 11.21 0.50
CA TYR A 381 -14.16 11.58 1.37
C TYR A 381 -13.84 12.71 2.35
N ASN A 382 -12.59 13.18 2.40
CA ASN A 382 -12.21 14.28 3.26
C ASN A 382 -12.60 15.62 2.64
N THR A 383 -12.83 16.60 3.49
CA THR A 383 -13.24 17.95 3.12
C THR A 383 -12.28 18.99 3.70
N LYS A 384 -12.33 20.23 3.20
CA LYS A 384 -11.60 21.35 3.80
C LYS A 384 -12.01 21.58 5.25
N GLN A 385 -13.27 21.32 5.61
CA GLN A 385 -13.75 21.41 7.00
C GLN A 385 -13.06 20.38 7.90
N ASP A 386 -12.71 19.17 7.42
CA ASP A 386 -11.93 18.22 8.20
C ASP A 386 -10.53 18.77 8.49
N ILE A 387 -9.92 19.47 7.53
CA ILE A 387 -8.63 20.15 7.68
C ILE A 387 -8.74 21.32 8.65
N ASP A 388 -9.79 22.16 8.55
CA ASP A 388 -10.03 23.25 9.48
C ASP A 388 -10.15 22.74 10.93
N ARG A 389 -10.80 21.58 11.13
CA ARG A 389 -10.87 20.93 12.46
C ARG A 389 -9.48 20.51 12.95
N LEU A 390 -8.63 19.95 12.07
CA LEU A 390 -7.25 19.65 12.42
C LEU A 390 -6.48 20.90 12.84
N ILE A 391 -6.54 21.97 12.05
CA ILE A 391 -5.87 23.25 12.34
C ILE A 391 -6.32 23.84 13.69
N ASN A 392 -7.63 23.87 13.92
CA ASN A 392 -8.19 24.37 15.19
C ASN A 392 -7.78 23.49 16.38
N GLY A 393 -7.80 22.16 16.21
CA GLY A 393 -7.32 21.22 17.22
C GLY A 393 -5.85 21.42 17.56
N LEU A 394 -4.99 21.65 16.55
CA LEU A 394 -3.56 21.95 16.76
C LEU A 394 -3.32 23.25 17.52
N LYS A 395 -4.14 24.28 17.27
CA LYS A 395 -4.10 25.52 18.07
C LYS A 395 -4.48 25.30 19.54
N GLU A 396 -5.45 24.41 19.82
CA GLU A 396 -5.77 24.02 21.20
C GLU A 396 -4.63 23.22 21.85
N VAL A 397 -3.97 22.31 21.11
CA VAL A 397 -2.76 21.63 21.59
C VAL A 397 -1.71 22.65 22.04
N GLN A 398 -1.39 23.61 21.16
CA GLN A 398 -0.42 24.67 21.47
C GLN A 398 -0.83 25.48 22.70
N LYS A 399 -2.08 25.87 22.82
CA LYS A 399 -2.62 26.63 23.96
C LYS A 399 -2.52 25.87 25.29
N ILE A 400 -2.74 24.55 25.27
CA ILE A 400 -2.60 23.70 26.47
C ILE A 400 -1.15 23.67 26.90
N PHE A 401 -0.21 23.40 26.01
CA PHE A 401 1.20 23.23 26.35
C PHE A 401 1.93 24.54 26.55
N SER A 402 1.53 25.65 25.93
CA SER A 402 2.13 26.99 26.20
C SER A 402 1.96 27.47 27.62
N LYS A 403 1.07 26.87 28.43
CA LYS A 403 0.95 27.16 29.85
C LYS A 403 2.01 26.50 30.72
N TYR A 404 2.75 25.53 30.14
CA TYR A 404 3.77 24.74 30.85
C TYR A 404 5.18 24.98 30.31
N MET A 405 5.33 25.86 29.30
CA MET A 405 6.59 26.40 28.79
C MET A 405 6.89 27.75 29.40
#